data_cf36562456f91011a2fa022c604d3059
#
_entry.id   cf36562456f91011a2fa022c604d3059
#
_cell.length_a   1.000
_cell.length_b   1.000
_cell.length_c   1.000
_cell.angle_alpha   90.00
_cell.angle_beta   90.00
_cell.angle_gamma   90.00
#
_symmetry.space_group_name_H-M   'P 1'
#
loop_
_entity.id
_entity.type
_entity.pdbx_description
1 polymer ?
#
loop_
_entity_poly.entity_id
_entity_poly.type
_entity_poly.pdbx_seq_one_letter_code
_entity_poly.pdbx_strand_id
1 'polypeptide(L)'
;MKNNSRSLTILLCIGCLFLLSCLENNAGDKLEDSEETQNEKNNKILELETELEVLRWENARLSLKVRSVNGAGLVRDKTTNLWHYDVERTPYTGNATENFKNGKPRAEASFFQGKKDGVARYWHENNNLQSEEQWFDGKENGLFRKWNEEGQLI
;
A
#
# COMPACT_ATOMS: atom_id res chain seq x y z
N MET A 1 -57.59 28.31 55.70
CA MET A 1 -57.22 27.03 55.12
C MET A 1 -56.74 27.25 53.69
N LYS A 2 -55.53 27.67 53.51
CA LYS A 2 -54.84 27.78 52.22
C LYS A 2 -53.34 27.63 52.52
N ASN A 3 -52.71 26.47 52.31
CA ASN A 3 -51.23 26.36 52.20
C ASN A 3 -50.69 24.95 51.92
N ASN A 4 -51.51 23.98 51.51
CA ASN A 4 -50.95 22.60 51.20
C ASN A 4 -50.82 22.24 49.73
N SER A 5 -51.22 23.15 48.81
CA SER A 5 -51.13 22.83 47.35
C SER A 5 -49.79 23.16 46.72
N ARG A 6 -49.01 24.08 47.30
CA ARG A 6 -47.71 24.47 46.69
C ARG A 6 -46.53 23.55 47.07
N SER A 7 -46.64 22.84 48.19
CA SER A 7 -45.56 21.94 48.64
C SER A 7 -45.53 20.60 47.85
N LEU A 8 -46.69 20.15 47.41
CA LEU A 8 -46.80 18.85 46.67
C LEU A 8 -46.33 18.96 45.24
N THR A 9 -46.55 20.12 44.62
CA THR A 9 -46.08 20.38 43.26
C THR A 9 -44.54 20.52 43.14
N ILE A 10 -43.89 21.08 44.19
CA ILE A 10 -42.45 21.23 44.26
C ILE A 10 -41.74 19.85 44.44
N LEU A 11 -42.32 18.95 45.23
CA LEU A 11 -41.79 17.60 45.44
C LEU A 11 -41.85 16.75 44.17
N LEU A 12 -42.90 16.88 43.35
CA LEU A 12 -43.03 16.18 42.07
C LEU A 12 -42.03 16.67 41.02
N CYS A 13 -41.71 17.98 41.01
CA CYS A 13 -40.69 18.52 40.10
C CYS A 13 -39.28 18.09 40.47
N ILE A 14 -38.95 17.94 41.76
CA ILE A 14 -37.63 17.48 42.20
C ILE A 14 -37.43 15.98 41.84
N GLY A 15 -38.48 15.17 42.00
CA GLY A 15 -38.45 13.75 41.60
C GLY A 15 -38.28 13.55 40.09
N CYS A 16 -38.89 14.37 39.24
CA CYS A 16 -38.72 14.35 37.81
C CYS A 16 -37.31 14.78 37.37
N LEU A 17 -36.71 15.77 38.04
CA LEU A 17 -35.34 16.20 37.76
C LEU A 17 -34.30 15.11 38.09
N PHE A 18 -34.48 14.34 39.15
CA PHE A 18 -33.63 13.22 39.49
C PHE A 18 -33.77 12.04 38.51
N LEU A 19 -34.96 11.78 37.99
CA LEU A 19 -35.18 10.72 37.00
C LEU A 19 -34.61 11.09 35.63
N LEU A 20 -34.63 12.36 35.23
CA LEU A 20 -33.99 12.81 33.99
C LEU A 20 -32.45 12.73 34.09
N SER A 21 -31.86 13.08 35.23
CA SER A 21 -30.41 12.99 35.40
C SER A 21 -29.89 11.54 35.38
N CYS A 22 -30.67 10.58 35.89
CA CYS A 22 -30.34 9.16 35.80
C CYS A 22 -30.52 8.60 34.39
N LEU A 23 -31.38 9.17 33.52
CA LEU A 23 -31.52 8.75 32.14
C LEU A 23 -30.39 9.29 31.23
N GLU A 24 -29.94 10.52 31.48
CA GLU A 24 -28.84 11.10 30.71
C GLU A 24 -27.49 10.41 30.97
N ASN A 25 -27.18 10.04 32.22
CA ASN A 25 -25.95 9.35 32.56
C ASN A 25 -25.86 7.90 31.97
N ASN A 26 -27.03 7.23 31.79
CA ASN A 26 -27.03 5.88 31.20
C ASN A 26 -27.02 5.87 29.68
N ALA A 27 -27.40 6.96 29.00
CA ALA A 27 -27.35 7.08 27.56
C ALA A 27 -25.94 7.48 27.06
N GLY A 28 -25.23 8.34 27.79
CA GLY A 28 -23.88 8.75 27.51
C GLY A 28 -22.87 7.58 27.60
N ASP A 29 -22.95 6.80 28.67
CA ASP A 29 -22.07 5.67 28.95
C ASP A 29 -22.19 4.55 27.88
N LYS A 30 -23.40 4.31 27.36
CA LYS A 30 -23.62 3.34 26.26
C LYS A 30 -23.18 3.84 24.90
N LEU A 31 -23.14 5.13 24.66
CA LEU A 31 -22.69 5.71 23.40
C LEU A 31 -21.16 5.74 23.34
N GLU A 32 -20.48 6.09 24.41
CA GLU A 32 -19.02 6.08 24.50
C GLU A 32 -18.46 4.65 24.36
N ASP A 33 -19.06 3.65 25.01
CA ASP A 33 -18.65 2.25 24.90
C ASP A 33 -18.85 1.68 23.49
N SER A 34 -19.87 2.16 22.76
CA SER A 34 -20.12 1.77 21.38
C SER A 34 -19.16 2.44 20.37
N GLU A 35 -18.78 3.68 20.62
CA GLU A 35 -17.81 4.40 19.78
C GLU A 35 -16.38 3.88 19.98
N GLU A 36 -15.97 3.56 21.18
CA GLU A 36 -14.66 2.97 21.48
C GLU A 36 -14.53 1.59 20.82
N THR A 37 -15.55 0.73 20.92
CA THR A 37 -15.57 -0.57 20.25
C THR A 37 -15.56 -0.46 18.72
N GLN A 38 -16.19 0.55 18.15
CA GLN A 38 -16.19 0.80 16.73
C GLN A 38 -14.82 1.32 16.25
N ASN A 39 -14.17 2.14 17.03
CA ASN A 39 -12.85 2.67 16.76
C ASN A 39 -11.77 1.57 16.78
N GLU A 40 -11.84 0.66 17.76
CA GLU A 40 -10.97 -0.53 17.79
C GLU A 40 -11.15 -1.43 16.55
N LYS A 41 -12.40 -1.65 16.14
CA LYS A 41 -12.68 -2.42 14.91
C LYS A 41 -12.12 -1.74 13.67
N ASN A 42 -12.27 -0.42 13.55
CA ASN A 42 -11.75 0.34 12.42
C ASN A 42 -10.21 0.31 12.39
N ASN A 43 -9.55 0.43 13.53
CA ASN A 43 -8.10 0.31 13.63
C ASN A 43 -7.62 -1.09 13.23
N LYS A 44 -8.34 -2.14 13.64
CA LYS A 44 -8.01 -3.53 13.25
C LYS A 44 -8.22 -3.78 11.76
N ILE A 45 -9.24 -3.20 11.17
CA ILE A 45 -9.48 -3.26 9.72
C ILE A 45 -8.32 -2.61 8.98
N LEU A 46 -7.88 -1.42 9.38
CA LEU A 46 -6.76 -0.72 8.76
C LEU A 46 -5.44 -1.50 8.87
N GLU A 47 -5.19 -2.12 10.03
CA GLU A 47 -4.03 -2.99 10.24
C GLU A 47 -4.07 -4.21 9.31
N LEU A 48 -5.22 -4.89 9.20
CA LEU A 48 -5.40 -6.05 8.34
C LEU A 48 -5.32 -5.69 6.85
N GLU A 49 -5.82 -4.54 6.45
CA GLU A 49 -5.69 -4.04 5.08
C GLU A 49 -4.23 -3.78 4.73
N THR A 50 -3.45 -3.21 5.66
CA THR A 50 -2.02 -2.99 5.49
C THR A 50 -1.26 -4.31 5.37
N GLU A 51 -1.55 -5.28 6.23
CA GLU A 51 -0.96 -6.62 6.17
C GLU A 51 -1.32 -7.35 4.88
N LEU A 52 -2.56 -7.23 4.41
CA LEU A 52 -3.02 -7.81 3.16
C LEU A 52 -2.26 -7.22 1.95
N GLU A 53 -2.00 -5.93 1.95
CA GLU A 53 -1.19 -5.29 0.90
C GLU A 53 0.25 -5.81 0.90
N VAL A 54 0.87 -5.93 2.06
CA VAL A 54 2.23 -6.50 2.20
C VAL A 54 2.27 -7.94 1.69
N LEU A 55 1.32 -8.78 2.08
CA LEU A 55 1.24 -10.18 1.65
C LEU A 55 0.95 -10.32 0.15
N ARG A 56 0.11 -9.47 -0.42
CA ARG A 56 -0.12 -9.41 -1.87
C ARG A 56 1.16 -9.06 -2.61
N TRP A 57 1.92 -8.14 -2.06
CA TRP A 57 3.19 -7.70 -2.61
C TRP A 57 4.25 -8.79 -2.56
N GLU A 58 4.38 -9.49 -1.43
CA GLU A 58 5.28 -10.63 -1.30
C GLU A 58 4.92 -11.78 -2.23
N ASN A 59 3.63 -12.13 -2.34
CA ASN A 59 3.15 -13.14 -3.28
C ASN A 59 3.47 -12.77 -4.73
N ALA A 60 3.31 -11.51 -5.08
CA ALA A 60 3.66 -11.01 -6.39
C ALA A 60 5.17 -11.12 -6.66
N ARG A 61 6.02 -10.74 -5.70
CA ARG A 61 7.49 -10.88 -5.80
C ARG A 61 7.91 -12.35 -5.94
N LEU A 62 7.25 -13.24 -5.23
CA LEU A 62 7.52 -14.70 -5.34
C LEU A 62 7.10 -15.24 -6.71
N SER A 63 6.00 -14.75 -7.27
CA SER A 63 5.53 -15.12 -8.61
C SER A 63 6.44 -14.57 -9.72
N LEU A 64 7.18 -13.49 -9.49
CA LEU A 64 8.16 -12.92 -10.43
C LEU A 64 9.28 -13.90 -10.80
N LYS A 65 9.59 -14.88 -9.94
CA LYS A 65 10.59 -15.92 -10.23
C LYS A 65 10.14 -16.91 -11.31
N VAL A 66 8.87 -16.88 -11.69
CA VAL A 66 8.27 -17.88 -12.60
C VAL A 66 8.28 -17.43 -14.05
N ARG A 67 8.21 -16.12 -14.32
CA ARG A 67 8.14 -15.60 -15.70
C ARG A 67 9.31 -14.68 -15.99
N SER A 68 10.10 -15.05 -17.01
CA SER A 68 11.14 -14.18 -17.55
C SER A 68 10.95 -14.06 -19.07
N VAL A 69 11.05 -12.83 -19.58
CA VAL A 69 10.87 -12.52 -21.00
C VAL A 69 12.03 -11.69 -21.53
N ASN A 70 12.15 -11.67 -22.86
CA ASN A 70 13.06 -10.72 -23.51
C ASN A 70 12.50 -9.30 -23.37
N GLY A 71 13.26 -8.39 -22.77
CA GLY A 71 12.88 -7.00 -22.55
C GLY A 71 12.58 -6.22 -23.83
N ALA A 72 13.14 -6.64 -24.97
CA ALA A 72 12.81 -6.04 -26.26
C ALA A 72 11.32 -6.21 -26.67
N GLY A 73 10.62 -7.17 -26.07
CA GLY A 73 9.17 -7.36 -26.25
C GLY A 73 8.31 -6.52 -25.32
N LEU A 74 8.89 -5.75 -24.40
CA LEU A 74 8.14 -4.88 -23.51
C LEU A 74 7.77 -3.57 -24.21
N VAL A 75 6.50 -3.24 -24.19
CA VAL A 75 5.95 -2.01 -24.76
C VAL A 75 5.31 -1.18 -23.64
N ARG A 76 5.65 0.10 -23.58
CA ARG A 76 5.04 1.03 -22.63
C ARG A 76 3.81 1.69 -23.25
N ASP A 77 2.66 1.50 -22.63
CA ASP A 77 1.43 2.18 -23.02
C ASP A 77 1.54 3.67 -22.69
N LYS A 78 1.28 4.53 -23.68
CA LYS A 78 1.42 5.99 -23.54
C LYS A 78 0.32 6.63 -22.68
N THR A 79 -0.82 5.98 -22.56
CA THR A 79 -1.98 6.49 -21.81
C THR A 79 -1.91 6.12 -20.33
N THR A 80 -1.68 4.84 -20.05
CA THR A 80 -1.62 4.31 -18.69
C THR A 80 -0.22 4.40 -18.09
N ASN A 81 0.82 4.55 -18.94
CA ASN A 81 2.22 4.56 -18.58
C ASN A 81 2.73 3.21 -18.03
N LEU A 82 1.95 2.13 -18.23
CA LEU A 82 2.26 0.77 -17.79
C LEU A 82 3.00 -0.01 -18.88
N TRP A 83 3.85 -0.93 -18.47
CA TRP A 83 4.55 -1.85 -19.35
C TRP A 83 3.71 -3.10 -19.62
N HIS A 84 3.61 -3.51 -20.86
CA HIS A 84 2.95 -4.71 -21.37
C HIS A 84 3.93 -5.54 -22.17
N TYR A 85 3.74 -6.85 -22.18
CA TYR A 85 4.56 -7.71 -23.00
C TYR A 85 3.87 -7.99 -24.34
N ASP A 86 4.54 -7.58 -25.45
CA ASP A 86 4.08 -7.77 -26.83
C ASP A 86 2.60 -7.35 -27.02
N VAL A 87 1.77 -8.26 -27.50
CA VAL A 87 0.34 -8.04 -27.78
C VAL A 87 -0.56 -8.25 -26.56
N GLU A 88 0.01 -8.60 -25.41
CA GLU A 88 -0.76 -8.78 -24.20
C GLU A 88 -1.37 -7.46 -23.74
N ARG A 89 -2.67 -7.46 -23.46
CA ARG A 89 -3.38 -6.27 -22.99
C ARG A 89 -3.30 -6.09 -21.48
N THR A 90 -2.78 -7.08 -20.76
CA THR A 90 -2.60 -7.05 -19.32
C THR A 90 -1.24 -6.45 -18.96
N PRO A 91 -1.15 -5.62 -17.92
CA PRO A 91 0.12 -5.11 -17.44
C PRO A 91 1.07 -6.25 -17.07
N TYR A 92 2.33 -6.14 -17.51
CA TYR A 92 3.32 -7.19 -17.34
C TYR A 92 3.73 -7.36 -15.87
N THR A 93 3.82 -8.60 -15.43
CA THR A 93 4.40 -9.02 -14.15
C THR A 93 5.42 -10.10 -14.39
N GLY A 94 6.68 -9.89 -14.00
CA GLY A 94 7.78 -10.81 -14.20
C GLY A 94 9.14 -10.13 -14.31
N ASN A 95 10.15 -10.90 -14.67
CA ASN A 95 11.50 -10.39 -14.99
C ASN A 95 11.64 -10.17 -16.48
N ALA A 96 12.29 -9.10 -16.86
CA ALA A 96 12.69 -8.83 -18.22
C ALA A 96 14.20 -8.77 -18.32
N THR A 97 14.76 -9.48 -19.29
CA THR A 97 16.21 -9.49 -19.56
C THR A 97 16.46 -9.07 -21.01
N GLU A 98 17.48 -8.27 -21.21
CA GLU A 98 17.92 -7.85 -22.53
C GLU A 98 19.42 -8.12 -22.68
N ASN A 99 19.83 -8.63 -23.82
CA ASN A 99 21.23 -8.91 -24.12
C ASN A 99 21.74 -7.99 -25.22
N PHE A 100 23.04 -7.71 -25.20
CA PHE A 100 23.77 -7.15 -26.32
C PHE A 100 23.82 -8.12 -27.48
N LYS A 101 24.20 -7.64 -28.66
CA LYS A 101 24.37 -8.48 -29.86
C LYS A 101 25.41 -9.60 -29.68
N ASN A 102 26.37 -9.41 -28.79
CA ASN A 102 27.38 -10.40 -28.41
C ASN A 102 26.90 -11.46 -27.42
N GLY A 103 25.61 -11.45 -27.05
CA GLY A 103 24.98 -12.39 -26.10
C GLY A 103 25.19 -12.06 -24.62
N LYS A 104 25.99 -11.05 -24.29
CA LYS A 104 26.21 -10.63 -22.90
C LYS A 104 24.99 -9.88 -22.37
N PRO A 105 24.73 -9.90 -21.05
CA PRO A 105 23.63 -9.16 -20.45
C PRO A 105 23.80 -7.67 -20.67
N ARG A 106 22.71 -7.00 -21.02
CA ARG A 106 22.60 -5.55 -21.19
C ARG A 106 21.76 -4.93 -20.10
N ALA A 107 20.60 -5.52 -19.83
CA ALA A 107 19.66 -5.04 -18.82
C ALA A 107 18.86 -6.20 -18.21
N GLU A 108 18.53 -6.04 -16.95
CA GLU A 108 17.60 -6.88 -16.22
C GLU A 108 16.73 -6.00 -15.35
N ALA A 109 15.43 -6.22 -15.36
CA ALA A 109 14.52 -5.48 -14.48
C ALA A 109 13.32 -6.34 -14.11
N SER A 110 12.83 -6.13 -12.90
CA SER A 110 11.61 -6.74 -12.40
C SER A 110 10.43 -5.78 -12.55
N PHE A 111 9.27 -6.34 -12.89
CA PHE A 111 8.03 -5.60 -13.08
C PHE A 111 6.90 -6.24 -12.30
N PHE A 112 6.06 -5.40 -11.72
CA PHE A 112 4.81 -5.80 -11.11
C PHE A 112 3.66 -4.93 -11.62
N GLN A 113 2.63 -5.57 -12.19
CA GLN A 113 1.47 -4.88 -12.77
C GLN A 113 1.85 -3.73 -13.71
N GLY A 114 2.83 -3.96 -14.56
CA GLY A 114 3.30 -2.98 -15.55
C GLY A 114 4.19 -1.87 -15.01
N LYS A 115 4.57 -1.90 -13.76
CA LYS A 115 5.49 -0.93 -13.15
C LYS A 115 6.81 -1.60 -12.81
N LYS A 116 7.93 -0.88 -12.91
CA LYS A 116 9.20 -1.37 -12.36
C LYS A 116 9.06 -1.58 -10.86
N ASP A 117 9.46 -2.74 -10.39
CA ASP A 117 9.33 -3.13 -9.00
C ASP A 117 10.40 -4.16 -8.64
N GLY A 118 11.24 -3.86 -7.65
CA GLY A 118 12.42 -4.62 -7.29
C GLY A 118 13.69 -3.99 -7.81
N VAL A 119 14.68 -4.82 -8.19
CA VAL A 119 16.00 -4.36 -8.64
C VAL A 119 16.06 -4.33 -10.16
N ALA A 120 16.57 -3.23 -10.71
CA ALA A 120 16.97 -3.13 -12.12
C ALA A 120 18.49 -2.98 -12.20
N ARG A 121 19.11 -3.73 -13.13
CA ARG A 121 20.55 -3.73 -13.38
C ARG A 121 20.80 -3.48 -14.85
N TYR A 122 21.84 -2.74 -15.13
CA TYR A 122 22.33 -2.45 -16.48
C TYR A 122 23.82 -2.72 -16.53
N TRP A 123 24.31 -3.20 -17.66
CA TRP A 123 25.70 -3.54 -17.86
C TRP A 123 26.27 -2.79 -19.06
N HIS A 124 27.57 -2.53 -19.02
CA HIS A 124 28.37 -2.12 -20.16
C HIS A 124 28.65 -3.30 -21.09
N GLU A 125 29.03 -3.04 -22.32
CA GLU A 125 29.37 -4.13 -23.31
C GLU A 125 30.57 -5.01 -22.87
N ASN A 126 31.45 -4.48 -22.02
CA ASN A 126 32.55 -5.24 -21.43
C ASN A 126 32.10 -6.16 -20.28
N ASN A 127 30.80 -6.18 -19.95
CA ASN A 127 30.17 -6.97 -18.88
C ASN A 127 30.37 -6.42 -17.45
N ASN A 128 30.95 -5.24 -17.30
CA ASN A 128 30.95 -4.55 -16.00
C ASN A 128 29.58 -3.96 -15.71
N LEU A 129 29.18 -3.97 -14.45
CA LEU A 129 27.92 -3.36 -14.02
C LEU A 129 27.99 -1.85 -14.29
N GLN A 130 26.95 -1.31 -14.94
CA GLN A 130 26.81 0.11 -15.25
C GLN A 130 25.97 0.82 -14.20
N SER A 131 24.79 0.24 -13.84
CA SER A 131 23.98 0.76 -12.78
C SER A 131 23.16 -0.35 -12.09
N GLU A 132 22.86 -0.10 -10.83
CA GLU A 132 21.91 -0.85 -10.03
C GLU A 132 20.93 0.13 -9.38
N GLU A 133 19.66 -0.13 -9.60
CA GLU A 133 18.55 0.76 -9.21
C GLU A 133 17.53 -0.05 -8.41
N GLN A 134 17.01 0.54 -7.34
CA GLN A 134 15.89 -0.05 -6.60
C GLN A 134 14.61 0.70 -6.91
N TRP A 135 13.56 -0.05 -7.22
CA TRP A 135 12.26 0.46 -7.64
C TRP A 135 11.16 -0.12 -6.78
N PHE A 136 10.17 0.72 -6.48
CA PHE A 136 8.94 0.34 -5.81
C PHE A 136 7.76 1.04 -6.45
N ASP A 137 6.77 0.29 -6.90
CA ASP A 137 5.55 0.81 -7.55
C ASP A 137 5.84 1.83 -8.67
N GLY A 138 6.86 1.54 -9.48
CA GLY A 138 7.29 2.39 -10.60
C GLY A 138 8.06 3.66 -10.23
N LYS A 139 8.45 3.80 -8.98
CA LYS A 139 9.26 4.93 -8.46
C LYS A 139 10.60 4.42 -7.97
N GLU A 140 11.63 5.24 -8.16
CA GLU A 140 12.94 4.98 -7.55
C GLU A 140 12.79 4.98 -6.03
N ASN A 141 13.21 3.90 -5.37
CA ASN A 141 13.09 3.72 -3.94
C ASN A 141 14.29 2.95 -3.40
N GLY A 142 15.20 3.65 -2.74
CA GLY A 142 16.36 3.03 -2.14
C GLY A 142 17.68 3.37 -2.84
N LEU A 143 18.54 2.38 -3.00
CA LEU A 143 19.88 2.59 -3.50
C LEU A 143 19.90 2.74 -5.03
N PHE A 144 20.62 3.77 -5.47
CA PHE A 144 20.96 4.02 -6.85
C PHE A 144 22.48 4.13 -6.97
N ARG A 145 23.09 3.21 -7.71
CA ARG A 145 24.55 3.15 -7.89
C ARG A 145 24.89 3.14 -9.36
N LYS A 146 25.95 3.81 -9.71
CA LYS A 146 26.52 3.82 -11.07
C LYS A 146 28.00 3.52 -11.05
N TRP A 147 28.46 2.83 -12.09
CA TRP A 147 29.86 2.49 -12.30
C TRP A 147 30.25 2.86 -13.73
N ASN A 148 31.50 3.29 -13.89
CA ASN A 148 32.09 3.48 -15.21
C ASN A 148 32.48 2.14 -15.86
N GLU A 149 33.01 2.19 -17.09
CA GLU A 149 33.41 0.99 -17.82
C GLU A 149 34.56 0.22 -17.14
N GLU A 150 35.37 0.89 -16.34
CA GLU A 150 36.44 0.31 -15.53
C GLU A 150 35.92 -0.34 -14.23
N GLY A 151 34.62 -0.23 -13.94
CA GLY A 151 33.98 -0.78 -12.74
C GLY A 151 34.17 0.06 -11.47
N GLN A 152 34.56 1.32 -11.60
CA GLN A 152 34.69 2.25 -10.49
C GLN A 152 33.33 2.92 -10.24
N LEU A 153 32.96 3.05 -8.96
CA LEU A 153 31.75 3.75 -8.53
C LEU A 153 31.86 5.25 -8.80
N ILE A 154 30.81 5.83 -9.40
CA ILE A 154 30.75 7.23 -9.80
C ILE A 154 29.50 7.93 -9.25
#